data_2a62f8f567ffdd2f25fa988bd6f66c15
#
_entry.id   2a62f8f567ffdd2f25fa988bd6f66c15
#
_cell.length_a   1.000
_cell.length_b   1.000
_cell.length_c   1.000
_cell.angle_alpha   90.00
_cell.angle_beta   90.00
_cell.angle_gamma   90.00
#
_symmetry.space_group_name_H-M   'P 1'
#
loop_
_entity.id
_entity.type
_entity.pdbx_description
1 polymer ?
#
loop_
_entity_poly.entity_id
_entity_poly.type
_entity_poly.pdbx_seq_one_letter_code
_entity_poly.pdbx_strand_id
1 'polypeptide(L)'
;MNAWRAGDVRSLAVDQLGQRYRRYRLPDPDAEAAMAVSLGRYGQQTPVVICLREETYEVLDGFKRLAAARSLGLKTVATRLLEADERLAKAAILGLNQAGRRAQDWEEAWIVHALVREDGLTQDEVAELLCRHKSWVCRRLALVEKLAEPARADLSLGMLSVTAARSLVRLPAGNQTDVLATRHRENLTAAELNGVVDLLLAAQGQTQQEYILERPRQALQQARQETGWAYDPRLSQAGNRLARRLADVLDGLARMENWLRSQGRAGLTPCDRLVLTPGFDRLARDAQSVAVLAQDLIGELHTHDRAQAQ
;
A
#
# COMPACT_ATOMS: atom_id res chain seq x y z
N MET A 1 -41.23 24.53 1.50
CA MET A 1 -39.82 24.19 1.80
C MET A 1 -39.07 24.13 0.48
N ASN A 2 -38.09 25.02 0.22
CA ASN A 2 -37.24 24.89 -0.94
C ASN A 2 -36.43 23.58 -0.85
N ALA A 3 -36.66 22.68 -1.82
CA ALA A 3 -35.89 21.42 -1.84
C ALA A 3 -34.40 21.74 -1.91
N TRP A 4 -33.60 21.06 -1.05
CA TRP A 4 -32.17 21.18 -1.10
C TRP A 4 -31.64 20.38 -2.31
N ARG A 5 -30.95 21.05 -3.21
CA ARG A 5 -30.40 20.43 -4.42
C ARG A 5 -28.98 19.92 -4.17
N ALA A 6 -28.61 18.88 -4.87
CA ALA A 6 -27.23 18.40 -4.85
C ALA A 6 -26.26 19.54 -5.21
N GLY A 7 -25.22 19.71 -4.39
CA GLY A 7 -24.20 20.74 -4.55
C GLY A 7 -24.47 22.07 -3.84
N ASP A 8 -25.70 22.34 -3.41
CA ASP A 8 -26.03 23.53 -2.63
C ASP A 8 -25.28 23.54 -1.29
N VAL A 9 -24.80 24.71 -0.90
CA VAL A 9 -24.18 24.93 0.41
C VAL A 9 -25.18 25.58 1.35
N ARG A 10 -25.41 24.96 2.52
CA ARG A 10 -26.29 25.48 3.57
C ARG A 10 -25.63 25.31 4.95
N SER A 11 -25.98 26.18 5.88
CA SER A 11 -25.59 26.02 7.28
C SER A 11 -26.54 25.07 7.99
N LEU A 12 -25.99 24.03 8.62
CA LEU A 12 -26.74 23.13 9.50
C LEU A 12 -26.20 23.21 10.92
N ALA A 13 -27.07 22.92 11.88
CA ALA A 13 -26.67 22.80 13.26
C ALA A 13 -25.72 21.62 13.45
N VAL A 14 -24.68 21.79 14.25
CA VAL A 14 -23.61 20.81 14.48
C VAL A 14 -24.14 19.53 15.11
N ASP A 15 -25.19 19.62 15.90
CA ASP A 15 -25.89 18.51 16.56
C ASP A 15 -26.79 17.69 15.63
N GLN A 16 -27.19 18.25 14.49
CA GLN A 16 -27.97 17.55 13.45
C GLN A 16 -27.10 16.65 12.56
N LEU A 17 -25.77 16.70 12.72
CA LEU A 17 -24.85 15.97 11.87
C LEU A 17 -24.45 14.63 12.50
N GLY A 18 -24.90 13.55 11.86
CA GLY A 18 -24.52 12.19 12.18
C GLY A 18 -23.10 11.85 11.77
N GLN A 19 -22.51 10.88 12.45
CA GLN A 19 -21.14 10.44 12.21
C GLN A 19 -21.05 8.92 11.95
N ARG A 20 -22.06 8.33 11.35
CA ARG A 20 -22.12 6.89 11.03
C ARG A 20 -20.86 6.40 10.29
N TYR A 21 -20.34 7.21 9.36
CA TYR A 21 -19.18 6.88 8.55
C TYR A 21 -17.83 7.22 9.19
N ARG A 22 -17.82 7.81 10.42
CA ARG A 22 -16.58 8.08 11.17
C ARG A 22 -15.77 6.81 11.44
N ARG A 23 -16.43 5.65 11.53
CA ARG A 23 -15.81 4.33 11.71
C ARG A 23 -14.81 3.96 10.60
N TYR A 24 -14.91 4.56 9.41
CA TYR A 24 -13.98 4.34 8.31
C TYR A 24 -12.78 5.29 8.31
N ARG A 25 -12.60 6.07 9.39
CA ARG A 25 -11.56 7.08 9.50
C ARG A 25 -10.71 6.83 10.73
N LEU A 26 -9.38 6.82 10.53
CA LEU A 26 -8.46 6.74 11.67
C LEU A 26 -8.51 8.02 12.50
N PRO A 27 -8.44 7.92 13.84
CA PRO A 27 -8.23 9.07 14.70
C PRO A 27 -6.90 9.76 14.35
N ASP A 28 -6.91 11.10 14.41
CA ASP A 28 -5.72 11.93 14.15
C ASP A 28 -5.84 13.20 15.00
N PRO A 29 -5.56 13.08 16.33
CA PRO A 29 -5.76 14.17 17.29
C PRO A 29 -4.97 15.43 16.94
N ASP A 30 -3.74 15.28 16.44
CA ASP A 30 -2.89 16.42 16.07
C ASP A 30 -3.49 17.20 14.90
N ALA A 31 -4.00 16.51 13.89
CA ALA A 31 -4.65 17.17 12.78
C ALA A 31 -6.06 17.70 13.14
N GLU A 32 -6.73 17.12 14.14
CA GLU A 32 -7.98 17.69 14.70
C GLU A 32 -7.69 18.98 15.45
N ALA A 33 -6.63 19.02 16.28
CA ALA A 33 -6.18 20.21 16.98
C ALA A 33 -5.74 21.33 16.00
N ALA A 34 -4.93 20.97 14.99
CA ALA A 34 -4.52 21.91 13.93
C ALA A 34 -5.72 22.47 13.17
N MET A 35 -6.74 21.64 12.89
CA MET A 35 -7.99 22.06 12.26
C MET A 35 -8.77 23.04 13.14
N ALA A 36 -8.81 22.83 14.46
CA ALA A 36 -9.48 23.74 15.39
C ALA A 36 -8.83 25.12 15.40
N VAL A 37 -7.49 25.18 15.44
CA VAL A 37 -6.74 26.45 15.33
C VAL A 37 -7.03 27.14 13.99
N SER A 38 -7.01 26.41 12.88
CA SER A 38 -7.29 26.96 11.56
C SER A 38 -8.71 27.48 11.43
N LEU A 39 -9.70 26.71 11.91
CA LEU A 39 -11.11 27.07 11.88
C LEU A 39 -11.41 28.30 12.75
N GLY A 40 -10.80 28.37 13.92
CA GLY A 40 -10.93 29.54 14.83
C GLY A 40 -10.32 30.81 14.24
N ARG A 41 -9.21 30.69 13.51
CA ARG A 41 -8.47 31.84 12.95
C ARG A 41 -9.03 32.34 11.62
N TYR A 42 -9.39 31.42 10.73
CA TYR A 42 -9.74 31.76 9.35
C TYR A 42 -11.21 31.47 9.00
N GLY A 43 -11.98 30.94 9.95
CA GLY A 43 -13.33 30.46 9.68
C GLY A 43 -13.34 29.21 8.78
N GLN A 44 -14.55 28.77 8.45
CA GLN A 44 -14.74 27.58 7.62
C GLN A 44 -14.53 27.92 6.14
N GLN A 45 -13.43 27.46 5.56
CA GLN A 45 -13.06 27.71 4.15
C GLN A 45 -13.75 26.74 3.18
N THR A 46 -14.01 25.50 3.60
CA THR A 46 -14.65 24.47 2.77
C THR A 46 -15.82 23.83 3.51
N PRO A 47 -16.96 23.58 2.86
CA PRO A 47 -18.11 22.95 3.51
C PRO A 47 -17.80 21.49 3.92
N VAL A 48 -18.50 21.02 4.95
CA VAL A 48 -18.58 19.60 5.30
C VAL A 48 -19.47 18.93 4.27
N VAL A 49 -19.04 17.79 3.71
CA VAL A 49 -19.85 17.02 2.75
C VAL A 49 -20.71 16.04 3.51
N ILE A 50 -22.00 16.04 3.21
CA ILE A 50 -23.00 15.22 3.88
C ILE A 50 -23.88 14.49 2.88
N CYS A 51 -24.53 13.41 3.31
CA CYS A 51 -25.66 12.79 2.60
C CYS A 51 -26.86 12.63 3.54
N LEU A 52 -28.06 12.54 2.99
CA LEU A 52 -29.26 12.24 3.78
C LEU A 52 -29.46 10.74 3.90
N ARG A 53 -29.61 10.24 5.13
CA ARG A 53 -29.88 8.84 5.48
C ARG A 53 -30.95 8.76 6.56
N GLU A 54 -32.02 8.03 6.27
CA GLU A 54 -33.06 7.77 7.28
C GLU A 54 -33.42 9.02 8.08
N GLU A 55 -33.61 10.17 7.41
CA GLU A 55 -33.90 11.50 7.98
C GLU A 55 -32.71 12.18 8.72
N THR A 56 -31.52 11.57 8.74
CA THR A 56 -30.31 12.13 9.37
C THR A 56 -29.32 12.59 8.30
N TYR A 57 -28.71 13.74 8.50
CA TYR A 57 -27.60 14.22 7.68
C TYR A 57 -26.28 13.61 8.14
N GLU A 58 -25.81 12.60 7.42
CA GLU A 58 -24.58 11.89 7.74
C GLU A 58 -23.36 12.49 7.04
N VAL A 59 -22.28 12.70 7.79
CA VAL A 59 -21.04 13.27 7.28
C VAL A 59 -20.25 12.25 6.45
N LEU A 60 -19.85 12.64 5.23
CA LEU A 60 -18.98 11.87 4.34
C LEU A 60 -17.54 12.41 4.33
N ASP A 61 -17.38 13.76 4.36
CA ASP A 61 -16.08 14.43 4.48
C ASP A 61 -16.14 15.63 5.39
N GLY A 62 -15.03 15.90 6.07
CA GLY A 62 -14.90 17.01 7.00
C GLY A 62 -15.07 16.62 8.46
N PHE A 63 -14.86 15.37 8.84
CA PHE A 63 -14.92 14.91 10.24
C PHE A 63 -14.07 15.75 11.18
N LYS A 64 -12.84 16.14 10.76
CA LYS A 64 -11.97 17.02 11.56
C LYS A 64 -12.55 18.44 11.70
N ARG A 65 -13.18 18.96 10.65
CA ARG A 65 -13.88 20.27 10.70
C ARG A 65 -15.06 20.21 11.65
N LEU A 66 -15.84 19.11 11.61
CA LEU A 66 -16.95 18.93 12.55
C LEU A 66 -16.46 18.79 13.98
N ALA A 67 -15.40 18.02 14.23
CA ALA A 67 -14.78 17.90 15.57
C ALA A 67 -14.26 19.25 16.07
N ALA A 68 -13.55 20.00 15.23
CA ALA A 68 -13.08 21.35 15.52
C ALA A 68 -14.23 22.33 15.80
N ALA A 69 -15.31 22.29 15.03
CA ALA A 69 -16.49 23.12 15.25
C ALA A 69 -17.13 22.84 16.62
N ARG A 70 -17.22 21.56 17.00
CA ARG A 70 -17.71 21.15 18.33
C ARG A 70 -16.81 21.66 19.46
N SER A 71 -15.49 21.50 19.31
CA SER A 71 -14.53 21.97 20.33
C SER A 71 -14.53 23.50 20.49
N LEU A 72 -14.82 24.24 19.43
CA LEU A 72 -14.96 25.71 19.46
C LEU A 72 -16.35 26.19 19.84
N GLY A 73 -17.30 25.30 20.12
CA GLY A 73 -18.68 25.67 20.50
C GLY A 73 -19.49 26.33 19.38
N LEU A 74 -19.11 26.08 18.09
CA LEU A 74 -19.85 26.62 16.97
C LEU A 74 -21.23 25.94 16.89
N LYS A 75 -22.27 26.74 16.74
CA LYS A 75 -23.65 26.22 16.63
C LYS A 75 -23.98 25.62 15.26
N THR A 76 -23.36 26.14 14.20
CA THR A 76 -23.64 25.74 12.82
C THR A 76 -22.35 25.61 12.04
N VAL A 77 -22.38 24.80 11.00
CA VAL A 77 -21.30 24.66 10.01
C VAL A 77 -21.87 24.67 8.61
N ALA A 78 -21.11 25.22 7.66
CA ALA A 78 -21.47 25.16 6.26
C ALA A 78 -21.35 23.72 5.75
N THR A 79 -22.38 23.22 5.08
CA THR A 79 -22.48 21.84 4.60
C THR A 79 -22.87 21.82 3.13
N ARG A 80 -22.41 20.81 2.39
CA ARG A 80 -22.79 20.55 1.00
C ARG A 80 -23.44 19.17 0.90
N LEU A 81 -24.66 19.12 0.40
CA LEU A 81 -25.38 17.87 0.20
C LEU A 81 -24.85 17.12 -1.03
N LEU A 82 -24.55 15.85 -0.84
CA LEU A 82 -24.29 14.87 -1.88
C LEU A 82 -25.46 13.87 -1.92
N GLU A 83 -26.12 13.74 -3.07
CA GLU A 83 -27.11 12.69 -3.27
C GLU A 83 -26.40 11.37 -3.52
N ALA A 84 -26.44 10.48 -2.55
CA ALA A 84 -25.76 9.20 -2.61
C ALA A 84 -26.58 8.14 -1.87
N ASP A 85 -26.63 6.93 -2.40
CA ASP A 85 -27.08 5.76 -1.65
C ASP A 85 -25.97 5.25 -0.71
N GLU A 86 -26.18 4.17 0.02
CA GLU A 86 -25.20 3.64 0.99
C GLU A 86 -23.87 3.28 0.32
N ARG A 87 -23.92 2.70 -0.88
CA ARG A 87 -22.75 2.27 -1.66
C ARG A 87 -21.98 3.47 -2.21
N LEU A 88 -22.72 4.41 -2.80
CA LEU A 88 -22.14 5.65 -3.32
C LEU A 88 -21.59 6.52 -2.18
N ALA A 89 -22.22 6.55 -1.00
CA ALA A 89 -21.72 7.27 0.16
C ALA A 89 -20.35 6.72 0.59
N LYS A 90 -20.19 5.39 0.70
CA LYS A 90 -18.90 4.75 1.00
C LYS A 90 -17.87 5.02 -0.09
N ALA A 91 -18.24 4.93 -1.36
CA ALA A 91 -17.36 5.27 -2.49
C ALA A 91 -16.93 6.75 -2.48
N ALA A 92 -17.85 7.65 -2.18
CA ALA A 92 -17.57 9.09 -2.11
C ALA A 92 -16.56 9.44 -1.01
N ILE A 93 -16.57 8.74 0.13
CA ILE A 93 -15.58 8.92 1.20
C ILE A 93 -14.17 8.69 0.67
N LEU A 94 -13.95 7.69 -0.19
CA LEU A 94 -12.65 7.45 -0.84
C LEU A 94 -12.30 8.56 -1.83
N GLY A 95 -13.24 8.92 -2.70
CA GLY A 95 -13.04 9.94 -3.73
C GLY A 95 -12.70 11.33 -3.18
N LEU A 96 -13.38 11.73 -2.09
CA LEU A 96 -13.20 13.04 -1.45
C LEU A 96 -11.87 13.18 -0.68
N ASN A 97 -11.17 12.07 -0.41
CA ASN A 97 -9.98 12.05 0.46
C ASN A 97 -8.68 11.64 -0.23
N GLN A 98 -8.58 11.75 -1.55
CA GLN A 98 -7.40 11.29 -2.32
C GLN A 98 -6.10 12.08 -2.06
N ALA A 99 -6.13 13.20 -1.36
CA ALA A 99 -4.95 14.04 -1.12
C ALA A 99 -4.22 13.69 0.19
N GLY A 100 -3.21 12.83 0.09
CA GLY A 100 -2.00 13.01 0.90
C GLY A 100 -1.91 12.38 2.30
N ARG A 101 -2.36 11.12 2.57
CA ARG A 101 -2.19 10.52 3.91
C ARG A 101 -1.61 9.10 3.92
N ARG A 102 -0.68 8.85 4.85
CA ARG A 102 -0.10 7.52 5.12
C ARG A 102 -1.12 6.46 5.60
N ALA A 103 -2.23 6.90 6.21
CA ALA A 103 -3.28 6.01 6.73
C ALA A 103 -4.36 5.64 5.72
N GLN A 104 -4.32 6.21 4.51
CA GLN A 104 -5.35 6.05 3.48
C GLN A 104 -5.59 4.59 3.09
N ASP A 105 -4.55 3.80 2.97
CA ASP A 105 -4.65 2.39 2.55
C ASP A 105 -5.50 1.53 3.50
N TRP A 106 -5.47 1.84 4.81
CA TRP A 106 -6.27 1.13 5.81
C TRP A 106 -7.73 1.56 5.81
N GLU A 107 -7.97 2.87 5.69
CA GLU A 107 -9.30 3.44 5.54
C GLU A 107 -9.98 2.92 4.25
N GLU A 108 -9.21 2.84 3.15
CA GLU A 108 -9.63 2.22 1.90
C GLU A 108 -10.00 0.74 2.10
N ALA A 109 -9.19 -0.01 2.86
CA ALA A 109 -9.42 -1.42 3.13
C ALA A 109 -10.73 -1.64 3.91
N TRP A 110 -11.03 -0.78 4.90
CA TRP A 110 -12.30 -0.86 5.65
C TRP A 110 -13.51 -0.58 4.77
N ILE A 111 -13.43 0.42 3.89
CA ILE A 111 -14.53 0.74 2.97
C ILE A 111 -14.73 -0.39 1.95
N VAL A 112 -13.64 -0.91 1.38
CA VAL A 112 -13.71 -2.06 0.46
C VAL A 112 -14.32 -3.28 1.17
N HIS A 113 -13.92 -3.55 2.42
CA HIS A 113 -14.49 -4.64 3.21
C HIS A 113 -15.99 -4.43 3.45
N ALA A 114 -16.42 -3.23 3.80
CA ALA A 114 -17.82 -2.92 4.02
C ALA A 114 -18.66 -3.06 2.74
N LEU A 115 -18.17 -2.58 1.59
CA LEU A 115 -18.84 -2.76 0.30
C LEU A 115 -19.03 -4.23 -0.06
N VAL A 116 -18.02 -5.07 0.20
CA VAL A 116 -18.10 -6.51 -0.11
C VAL A 116 -18.94 -7.28 0.92
N ARG A 117 -18.75 -7.04 2.24
CA ARG A 117 -19.33 -7.87 3.30
C ARG A 117 -20.65 -7.35 3.86
N GLU A 118 -20.81 -6.03 3.97
CA GLU A 118 -22.04 -5.43 4.49
C GLU A 118 -23.04 -5.17 3.34
N ASP A 119 -22.56 -4.64 2.19
CA ASP A 119 -23.43 -4.30 1.06
C ASP A 119 -23.57 -5.44 0.03
N GLY A 120 -22.84 -6.55 0.20
CA GLY A 120 -22.96 -7.75 -0.62
C GLY A 120 -22.45 -7.64 -2.04
N LEU A 121 -21.61 -6.62 -2.35
CA LEU A 121 -21.04 -6.46 -3.68
C LEU A 121 -19.95 -7.49 -3.94
N THR A 122 -19.84 -7.94 -5.18
CA THR A 122 -18.70 -8.71 -5.66
C THR A 122 -17.47 -7.85 -5.77
N GLN A 123 -16.27 -8.46 -5.78
CA GLN A 123 -15.02 -7.69 -5.94
C GLN A 123 -14.93 -6.97 -7.30
N ASP A 124 -15.60 -7.49 -8.33
CA ASP A 124 -15.65 -6.87 -9.64
C ASP A 124 -16.55 -5.63 -9.62
N GLU A 125 -17.74 -5.71 -9.01
CA GLU A 125 -18.62 -4.55 -8.82
C GLU A 125 -17.99 -3.45 -7.97
N VAL A 126 -17.23 -3.81 -6.91
CA VAL A 126 -16.49 -2.84 -6.11
C VAL A 126 -15.36 -2.20 -6.93
N ALA A 127 -14.67 -2.97 -7.77
CA ALA A 127 -13.63 -2.45 -8.66
C ALA A 127 -14.20 -1.44 -9.67
N GLU A 128 -15.35 -1.74 -10.27
CA GLU A 128 -16.08 -0.85 -11.17
C GLU A 128 -16.55 0.42 -10.44
N LEU A 129 -17.26 0.26 -9.30
CA LEU A 129 -17.76 1.36 -8.48
C LEU A 129 -16.66 2.35 -8.06
N LEU A 130 -15.47 1.85 -7.72
CA LEU A 130 -14.36 2.66 -7.26
C LEU A 130 -13.40 3.08 -8.38
N CYS A 131 -13.68 2.72 -9.64
CA CYS A 131 -12.80 2.93 -10.80
C CYS A 131 -11.38 2.40 -10.53
N ARG A 132 -11.25 1.18 -9.97
CA ARG A 132 -10.00 0.50 -9.61
C ARG A 132 -9.93 -0.87 -10.26
N HIS A 133 -8.71 -1.42 -10.37
CA HIS A 133 -8.54 -2.79 -10.85
C HIS A 133 -8.92 -3.80 -9.75
N LYS A 134 -9.49 -4.95 -10.12
CA LYS A 134 -9.87 -6.04 -9.19
C LYS A 134 -8.73 -6.43 -8.23
N SER A 135 -7.49 -6.50 -8.74
CA SER A 135 -6.32 -6.81 -7.90
C SER A 135 -6.05 -5.78 -6.79
N TRP A 136 -6.46 -4.52 -6.98
CA TRP A 136 -6.39 -3.51 -5.94
C TRP A 136 -7.43 -3.81 -4.84
N VAL A 137 -8.67 -4.16 -5.22
CA VAL A 137 -9.74 -4.56 -4.29
C VAL A 137 -9.31 -5.78 -3.48
N CYS A 138 -8.78 -6.83 -4.14
CA CYS A 138 -8.26 -8.02 -3.47
C CYS A 138 -7.20 -7.69 -2.42
N ARG A 139 -6.25 -6.79 -2.74
CA ARG A 139 -5.19 -6.38 -1.80
C ARG A 139 -5.73 -5.62 -0.59
N ARG A 140 -6.74 -4.76 -0.78
CA ARG A 140 -7.39 -4.03 0.32
C ARG A 140 -8.19 -4.97 1.22
N LEU A 141 -8.97 -5.87 0.62
CA LEU A 141 -9.74 -6.85 1.35
C LEU A 141 -8.84 -7.77 2.20
N ALA A 142 -7.71 -8.22 1.64
CA ALA A 142 -6.77 -9.07 2.34
C ALA A 142 -6.18 -8.40 3.61
N LEU A 143 -5.99 -7.07 3.62
CA LEU A 143 -5.52 -6.36 4.82
C LEU A 143 -6.49 -6.48 5.99
N VAL A 144 -7.80 -6.49 5.74
CA VAL A 144 -8.80 -6.60 6.80
C VAL A 144 -9.04 -8.06 7.20
N GLU A 145 -9.10 -8.97 6.22
CA GLU A 145 -9.52 -10.35 6.46
C GLU A 145 -8.39 -11.28 6.88
N LYS A 146 -7.17 -11.07 6.37
CA LYS A 146 -6.04 -11.99 6.58
C LYS A 146 -5.03 -11.50 7.61
N LEU A 147 -5.08 -10.23 8.00
CA LEU A 147 -4.16 -9.72 9.00
C LEU A 147 -4.58 -10.19 10.39
N ALA A 148 -3.65 -10.73 11.17
CA ALA A 148 -3.88 -11.17 12.54
C ALA A 148 -4.29 -9.99 13.44
N GLU A 149 -5.10 -10.26 14.47
CA GLU A 149 -5.66 -9.22 15.35
C GLU A 149 -4.60 -8.30 15.96
N PRO A 150 -3.46 -8.81 16.51
CA PRO A 150 -2.41 -7.94 17.05
C PRO A 150 -1.82 -7.00 16.00
N ALA A 151 -1.64 -7.49 14.77
CA ALA A 151 -1.11 -6.68 13.68
C ALA A 151 -2.13 -5.62 13.19
N ARG A 152 -3.44 -5.91 13.26
CA ARG A 152 -4.50 -4.92 12.99
C ARG A 152 -4.52 -3.82 14.05
N ALA A 153 -4.35 -4.18 15.32
CA ALA A 153 -4.24 -3.22 16.41
C ALA A 153 -3.05 -2.29 16.21
N ASP A 154 -1.86 -2.83 15.95
CA ASP A 154 -0.65 -2.03 15.68
C ASP A 154 -0.80 -1.13 14.46
N LEU A 155 -1.45 -1.61 13.39
CA LEU A 155 -1.71 -0.82 12.20
C LEU A 155 -2.67 0.35 12.50
N SER A 156 -3.72 0.11 13.29
CA SER A 156 -4.69 1.14 13.66
C SER A 156 -4.10 2.22 14.56
N LEU A 157 -3.12 1.86 15.41
CA LEU A 157 -2.37 2.77 16.27
C LEU A 157 -1.20 3.45 15.55
N GLY A 158 -0.95 3.12 14.28
CA GLY A 158 0.17 3.67 13.50
C GLY A 158 1.54 3.08 13.85
N MET A 159 1.61 2.08 14.73
CA MET A 159 2.84 1.38 15.11
C MET A 159 3.32 0.43 14.01
N LEU A 160 2.43 -0.07 13.16
CA LEU A 160 2.75 -0.87 11.98
C LEU A 160 2.46 -0.06 10.72
N SER A 161 3.41 0.01 9.79
CA SER A 161 3.16 0.64 8.49
C SER A 161 2.30 -0.27 7.59
N VAL A 162 1.54 0.32 6.67
CA VAL A 162 0.73 -0.45 5.71
C VAL A 162 1.59 -1.35 4.83
N THR A 163 2.80 -0.91 4.48
CA THR A 163 3.77 -1.74 3.72
C THR A 163 4.16 -3.00 4.51
N ALA A 164 4.47 -2.86 5.80
CA ALA A 164 4.78 -3.96 6.68
C ALA A 164 3.56 -4.89 6.88
N ALA A 165 2.36 -4.34 7.04
CA ALA A 165 1.12 -5.11 7.14
C ALA A 165 0.86 -5.95 5.87
N ARG A 166 1.10 -5.39 4.68
CA ARG A 166 1.01 -6.14 3.41
C ARG A 166 1.98 -7.31 3.33
N SER A 167 3.17 -7.17 3.89
CA SER A 167 4.11 -8.29 3.95
C SER A 167 3.64 -9.36 4.91
N LEU A 168 3.14 -8.99 6.10
CA LEU A 168 2.60 -9.94 7.08
C LEU A 168 1.43 -10.76 6.53
N VAL A 169 0.52 -10.15 5.78
CA VAL A 169 -0.63 -10.83 5.15
C VAL A 169 -0.23 -12.02 4.26
N ARG A 170 1.01 -12.08 3.80
CA ARG A 170 1.55 -13.20 3.01
C ARG A 170 1.81 -14.46 3.84
N LEU A 171 1.89 -14.31 5.18
CA LEU A 171 2.10 -15.39 6.12
C LEU A 171 0.76 -15.90 6.69
N PRO A 172 0.70 -17.17 7.12
CA PRO A 172 -0.39 -17.66 7.96
C PRO A 172 -0.54 -16.84 9.25
N ALA A 173 -1.76 -16.74 9.79
CA ALA A 173 -2.07 -15.84 10.92
C ALA A 173 -1.19 -16.11 12.16
N GLY A 174 -0.86 -17.39 12.48
CA GLY A 174 0.03 -17.73 13.58
C GLY A 174 1.43 -17.13 13.41
N ASN A 175 2.02 -17.33 12.23
CA ASN A 175 3.37 -16.81 11.92
C ASN A 175 3.41 -15.27 11.91
N GLN A 176 2.30 -14.60 11.59
CA GLN A 176 2.23 -13.14 11.67
C GLN A 176 2.45 -12.62 13.08
N THR A 177 1.88 -13.30 14.07
CA THR A 177 2.03 -12.94 15.50
C THR A 177 3.48 -13.09 15.95
N ASP A 178 4.15 -14.18 15.56
CA ASP A 178 5.54 -14.43 15.92
C ASP A 178 6.49 -13.39 15.28
N VAL A 179 6.27 -13.07 14.02
CA VAL A 179 7.02 -12.01 13.31
C VAL A 179 6.79 -10.65 13.95
N LEU A 180 5.56 -10.35 14.36
CA LEU A 180 5.24 -9.09 15.04
C LEU A 180 5.94 -9.00 16.41
N ALA A 181 5.92 -10.07 17.19
CA ALA A 181 6.65 -10.17 18.46
C ALA A 181 8.17 -9.98 18.25
N THR A 182 8.73 -10.63 17.23
CA THR A 182 10.14 -10.46 16.84
C THR A 182 10.44 -9.02 16.43
N ARG A 183 9.54 -8.38 15.65
CA ARG A 183 9.69 -6.97 15.28
C ARG A 183 9.76 -6.05 16.50
N HIS A 184 8.89 -6.25 17.48
CA HIS A 184 8.88 -5.46 18.70
C HIS A 184 10.13 -5.70 19.54
N ARG A 185 10.54 -6.97 19.74
CA ARG A 185 11.72 -7.34 20.51
C ARG A 185 13.00 -6.78 19.92
N GLU A 186 13.16 -6.91 18.60
CA GLU A 186 14.39 -6.53 17.88
C GLU A 186 14.33 -5.12 17.29
N ASN A 187 13.20 -4.43 17.42
CA ASN A 187 12.97 -3.12 16.84
C ASN A 187 13.27 -3.07 15.32
N LEU A 188 12.72 -4.03 14.59
CA LEU A 188 12.98 -4.18 13.16
C LEU A 188 12.32 -3.05 12.35
N THR A 189 13.07 -2.52 11.40
CA THR A 189 12.56 -1.59 10.39
C THR A 189 11.56 -2.29 9.45
N ALA A 190 10.77 -1.52 8.72
CA ALA A 190 9.85 -2.08 7.73
C ALA A 190 10.57 -2.90 6.64
N ALA A 191 11.79 -2.50 6.26
CA ALA A 191 12.60 -3.22 5.28
C ALA A 191 13.14 -4.56 5.84
N GLU A 192 13.61 -4.55 7.10
CA GLU A 192 14.04 -5.77 7.77
C GLU A 192 12.88 -6.74 7.99
N LEU A 193 11.70 -6.24 8.39
CA LEU A 193 10.49 -7.06 8.52
C LEU A 193 10.12 -7.74 7.19
N ASN A 194 10.14 -6.99 6.07
CA ASN A 194 9.87 -7.56 4.76
C ASN A 194 10.85 -8.68 4.42
N GLY A 195 12.13 -8.48 4.69
CA GLY A 195 13.15 -9.51 4.49
C GLY A 195 12.92 -10.75 5.36
N VAL A 196 12.56 -10.58 6.64
CA VAL A 196 12.20 -11.69 7.53
C VAL A 196 11.02 -12.48 7.00
N VAL A 197 9.97 -11.79 6.51
CA VAL A 197 8.81 -12.44 5.87
C VAL A 197 9.25 -13.25 4.64
N ASP A 198 10.09 -12.68 3.79
CA ASP A 198 10.60 -13.38 2.59
C ASP A 198 11.39 -14.64 2.95
N LEU A 199 12.24 -14.56 3.99
CA LEU A 199 12.99 -15.72 4.50
C LEU A 199 12.06 -16.79 5.08
N LEU A 200 11.05 -16.42 5.85
CA LEU A 200 10.08 -17.36 6.41
C LEU A 200 9.26 -18.07 5.34
N LEU A 201 8.91 -17.37 4.26
CA LEU A 201 8.22 -17.98 3.11
C LEU A 201 9.11 -18.96 2.33
N ALA A 202 10.43 -18.74 2.33
CA ALA A 202 11.40 -19.61 1.68
C ALA A 202 11.90 -20.77 2.59
N ALA A 203 11.65 -20.69 3.90
CA ALA A 203 12.14 -21.65 4.87
C ALA A 203 11.56 -23.05 4.67
N GLN A 204 12.43 -24.08 4.68
CA GLN A 204 12.07 -25.47 4.39
C GLN A 204 11.81 -26.32 5.64
N GLY A 205 11.62 -25.70 6.82
CA GLY A 205 11.34 -26.44 8.04
C GLY A 205 11.25 -25.55 9.27
N GLN A 206 10.72 -26.13 10.36
CA GLN A 206 10.47 -25.41 11.61
C GLN A 206 11.75 -24.87 12.25
N THR A 207 12.83 -25.65 12.27
CA THR A 207 14.13 -25.23 12.82
C THR A 207 14.69 -23.98 12.13
N GLN A 208 14.51 -23.88 10.79
CA GLN A 208 14.94 -22.71 10.05
C GLN A 208 14.06 -21.50 10.36
N GLN A 209 12.75 -21.70 10.51
CA GLN A 209 11.82 -20.64 10.91
C GLN A 209 12.14 -20.12 12.31
N GLU A 210 12.40 -21.00 13.27
CA GLU A 210 12.80 -20.63 14.63
C GLU A 210 14.11 -19.82 14.63
N TYR A 211 15.13 -20.25 13.88
CA TYR A 211 16.37 -19.49 13.74
C TYR A 211 16.17 -18.09 13.18
N ILE A 212 15.32 -17.95 12.13
CA ILE A 212 15.00 -16.64 11.52
C ILE A 212 14.33 -15.72 12.55
N LEU A 213 13.40 -16.27 13.36
CA LEU A 213 12.67 -15.49 14.37
C LEU A 213 13.57 -15.14 15.58
N GLU A 214 14.47 -16.03 16.00
CA GLU A 214 15.38 -15.76 17.11
C GLU A 214 16.49 -14.76 16.74
N ARG A 215 17.03 -14.86 15.52
CA ARG A 215 18.19 -14.08 15.05
C ARG A 215 17.93 -13.41 13.68
N PRO A 216 16.92 -12.55 13.58
CA PRO A 216 16.45 -12.04 12.29
C PRO A 216 17.53 -11.29 11.51
N ARG A 217 18.35 -10.47 12.19
CA ARG A 217 19.42 -9.71 11.52
C ARG A 217 20.55 -10.60 11.01
N GLN A 218 20.89 -11.67 11.75
CA GLN A 218 21.89 -12.63 11.30
C GLN A 218 21.39 -13.43 10.11
N ALA A 219 20.12 -13.89 10.14
CA ALA A 219 19.48 -14.58 9.02
C ALA A 219 19.43 -13.71 7.77
N LEU A 220 19.08 -12.42 7.90
CA LEU A 220 19.09 -11.47 6.80
C LEU A 220 20.51 -11.23 6.24
N GLN A 221 21.51 -11.19 7.09
CA GLN A 221 22.90 -11.02 6.67
C GLN A 221 23.39 -12.26 5.90
N GLN A 222 23.12 -13.47 6.41
CA GLN A 222 23.45 -14.72 5.73
C GLN A 222 22.78 -14.81 4.37
N ALA A 223 21.48 -14.53 4.28
CA ALA A 223 20.75 -14.53 3.02
C ALA A 223 21.32 -13.53 1.99
N ARG A 224 21.81 -12.38 2.46
CA ARG A 224 22.51 -11.40 1.60
C ARG A 224 23.84 -11.93 1.10
N GLN A 225 24.55 -12.70 1.91
CA GLN A 225 25.82 -13.33 1.50
C GLN A 225 25.58 -14.47 0.49
N GLU A 226 24.53 -15.28 0.71
CA GLU A 226 24.16 -16.39 -0.17
C GLU A 226 23.64 -15.92 -1.54
N THR A 227 22.96 -14.76 -1.61
CA THR A 227 22.50 -14.15 -2.87
C THR A 227 23.63 -13.48 -3.65
N GLY A 228 24.88 -13.57 -3.22
CA GLY A 228 26.05 -13.06 -3.93
C GLY A 228 26.13 -11.52 -3.99
N TRP A 229 25.22 -10.81 -3.32
CA TRP A 229 25.26 -9.35 -3.27
C TRP A 229 25.79 -8.87 -1.91
N ALA A 230 27.10 -8.69 -1.81
CA ALA A 230 27.73 -7.99 -0.70
C ALA A 230 27.99 -6.53 -1.10
N TYR A 231 27.75 -5.58 -0.17
CA TYR A 231 28.23 -4.20 -0.34
C TYR A 231 29.76 -4.24 -0.56
N ASP A 232 30.21 -3.76 -1.71
CA ASP A 232 31.63 -3.66 -2.01
C ASP A 232 32.14 -2.27 -1.55
N PRO A 233 33.02 -2.20 -0.54
CA PRO A 233 33.53 -0.94 -0.05
C PRO A 233 34.41 -0.20 -1.06
N ARG A 234 34.86 -0.86 -2.13
CA ARG A 234 35.63 -0.25 -3.23
C ARG A 234 34.72 0.54 -4.19
N LEU A 235 33.41 0.26 -4.17
CA LEU A 235 32.45 0.96 -5.02
C LEU A 235 31.86 2.16 -4.30
N SER A 236 31.60 3.23 -5.08
CA SER A 236 30.80 4.35 -4.62
C SER A 236 29.38 3.92 -4.26
N GLN A 237 28.60 4.80 -3.61
CA GLN A 237 27.19 4.52 -3.33
C GLN A 237 26.37 4.29 -4.61
N ALA A 238 26.72 4.99 -5.71
CA ALA A 238 26.10 4.78 -7.02
C ALA A 238 26.52 3.44 -7.63
N GLY A 239 27.80 3.09 -7.52
CA GLY A 239 28.35 1.80 -7.96
C GLY A 239 27.68 0.62 -7.26
N ASN A 240 27.53 0.68 -5.93
CA ASN A 240 26.84 -0.35 -5.18
C ASN A 240 25.34 -0.48 -5.55
N ARG A 241 24.66 0.64 -5.87
CA ARG A 241 23.27 0.59 -6.37
C ARG A 241 23.18 -0.05 -7.76
N LEU A 242 24.15 0.25 -8.61
CA LEU A 242 24.22 -0.34 -9.96
C LEU A 242 24.52 -1.85 -9.86
N ALA A 243 25.51 -2.25 -9.06
CA ALA A 243 25.85 -3.65 -8.84
C ALA A 243 24.65 -4.48 -8.34
N ARG A 244 23.85 -3.91 -7.42
CA ARG A 244 22.61 -4.54 -6.96
C ARG A 244 21.62 -4.74 -8.10
N ARG A 245 21.35 -3.67 -8.87
CA ARG A 245 20.41 -3.75 -10.00
C ARG A 245 20.86 -4.75 -11.05
N LEU A 246 22.16 -4.81 -11.30
CA LEU A 246 22.75 -5.78 -12.22
C LEU A 246 22.54 -7.21 -11.73
N ALA A 247 22.78 -7.47 -10.44
CA ALA A 247 22.54 -8.79 -9.84
C ALA A 247 21.05 -9.19 -9.93
N ASP A 248 20.11 -8.28 -9.63
CA ASP A 248 18.68 -8.52 -9.71
C ASP A 248 18.23 -8.88 -11.14
N VAL A 249 18.77 -8.18 -12.15
CA VAL A 249 18.48 -8.44 -13.57
C VAL A 249 19.06 -9.77 -14.02
N LEU A 250 20.31 -10.06 -13.68
CA LEU A 250 20.98 -11.32 -14.03
C LEU A 250 20.26 -12.54 -13.43
N ASP A 251 19.84 -12.43 -12.15
CA ASP A 251 19.07 -13.47 -11.49
C ASP A 251 17.66 -13.64 -12.10
N GLY A 252 17.01 -12.54 -12.49
CA GLY A 252 15.74 -12.56 -13.22
C GLY A 252 15.87 -13.25 -14.60
N LEU A 253 16.93 -12.93 -15.35
CA LEU A 253 17.21 -13.56 -16.62
C LEU A 253 17.54 -15.07 -16.49
N ALA A 254 18.34 -15.43 -15.49
CA ALA A 254 18.68 -16.83 -15.23
C ALA A 254 17.45 -17.67 -14.88
N ARG A 255 16.53 -17.13 -14.04
CA ARG A 255 15.24 -17.79 -13.74
C ARG A 255 14.36 -17.94 -14.97
N MET A 256 14.27 -16.91 -15.82
CA MET A 256 13.50 -16.94 -17.07
C MET A 256 14.09 -17.96 -18.03
N GLU A 257 15.42 -17.97 -18.21
CA GLU A 257 16.13 -18.94 -19.06
C GLU A 257 15.89 -20.36 -18.58
N ASN A 258 16.03 -20.64 -17.29
CA ASN A 258 15.80 -21.94 -16.70
C ASN A 258 14.34 -22.40 -16.91
N TRP A 259 13.37 -21.49 -16.72
CA TRP A 259 11.96 -21.78 -16.96
C TRP A 259 11.68 -22.08 -18.44
N LEU A 260 12.25 -21.31 -19.37
CA LEU A 260 12.10 -21.51 -20.81
C LEU A 260 12.75 -22.82 -21.31
N ARG A 261 13.85 -23.24 -20.68
CA ARG A 261 14.54 -24.52 -21.00
C ARG A 261 13.85 -25.73 -20.36
N SER A 262 13.12 -25.53 -19.27
CA SER A 262 12.44 -26.60 -18.54
C SER A 262 11.00 -26.84 -19.07
N GLN A 263 10.13 -27.41 -18.24
CA GLN A 263 8.76 -27.79 -18.59
C GLN A 263 7.82 -26.62 -18.92
N GLY A 264 8.18 -25.36 -18.57
CA GLY A 264 7.33 -24.21 -18.78
C GLY A 264 6.94 -23.99 -20.24
N ARG A 265 7.87 -24.26 -21.19
CA ARG A 265 7.64 -24.11 -22.62
C ARG A 265 6.62 -25.11 -23.16
N ALA A 266 6.60 -26.32 -22.60
CA ALA A 266 5.68 -27.39 -23.03
C ALA A 266 4.25 -27.20 -22.53
N GLY A 267 4.06 -26.47 -21.44
CA GLY A 267 2.74 -26.18 -20.84
C GLY A 267 1.97 -25.02 -21.47
N LEU A 268 2.59 -24.25 -22.39
CA LEU A 268 1.95 -23.10 -23.02
C LEU A 268 0.94 -23.54 -24.09
N THR A 269 -0.31 -23.12 -23.92
CA THR A 269 -1.36 -23.29 -24.94
C THR A 269 -1.12 -22.37 -26.14
N PRO A 270 -1.75 -22.62 -27.30
CA PRO A 270 -1.67 -21.69 -28.44
C PRO A 270 -2.13 -20.28 -28.12
N CYS A 271 -3.13 -20.13 -27.25
CA CYS A 271 -3.62 -18.85 -26.80
C CYS A 271 -2.58 -18.09 -25.94
N ASP A 272 -1.92 -18.80 -25.00
CA ASP A 272 -0.86 -18.21 -24.18
C ASP A 272 0.30 -17.70 -25.05
N ARG A 273 0.68 -18.47 -26.06
CA ARG A 273 1.73 -18.07 -27.01
C ARG A 273 1.38 -16.79 -27.74
N LEU A 274 0.14 -16.67 -28.22
CA LEU A 274 -0.33 -15.48 -28.92
C LEU A 274 -0.31 -14.24 -28.00
N VAL A 275 -0.81 -14.37 -26.78
CA VAL A 275 -0.89 -13.27 -25.81
C VAL A 275 0.49 -12.86 -25.28
N LEU A 276 1.43 -13.81 -25.13
CA LEU A 276 2.76 -13.54 -24.58
C LEU A 276 3.77 -13.08 -25.64
N THR A 277 3.53 -13.31 -26.94
CA THR A 277 4.44 -12.92 -28.02
C THR A 277 4.89 -11.47 -27.94
N PRO A 278 4.01 -10.44 -27.77
CA PRO A 278 4.46 -9.06 -27.68
C PRO A 278 5.40 -8.79 -26.49
N GLY A 279 5.21 -9.54 -25.38
CA GLY A 279 6.09 -9.47 -24.21
C GLY A 279 7.48 -10.03 -24.48
N PHE A 280 7.56 -11.15 -25.19
CA PHE A 280 8.85 -11.75 -25.60
C PHE A 280 9.56 -10.89 -26.65
N ASP A 281 8.84 -10.31 -27.61
CA ASP A 281 9.42 -9.39 -28.60
C ASP A 281 9.99 -8.13 -27.94
N ARG A 282 9.30 -7.61 -26.92
CA ARG A 282 9.80 -6.49 -26.11
C ARG A 282 11.04 -6.90 -25.32
N LEU A 283 11.00 -8.04 -24.63
CA LEU A 283 12.13 -8.57 -23.88
C LEU A 283 13.36 -8.72 -24.77
N ALA A 284 13.21 -9.29 -25.97
CA ALA A 284 14.31 -9.47 -26.91
C ALA A 284 14.93 -8.14 -27.33
N ARG A 285 14.11 -7.13 -27.67
CA ARG A 285 14.58 -5.78 -28.03
C ARG A 285 15.27 -5.06 -26.89
N ASP A 286 14.67 -5.08 -25.71
CA ASP A 286 15.19 -4.37 -24.53
C ASP A 286 16.50 -5.05 -24.06
N ALA A 287 16.58 -6.38 -24.10
CA ALA A 287 17.80 -7.13 -23.78
C ALA A 287 18.93 -6.83 -24.77
N GLN A 288 18.64 -6.74 -26.09
CA GLN A 288 19.61 -6.37 -27.09
C GLN A 288 20.14 -4.95 -26.88
N SER A 289 19.26 -3.98 -26.57
CA SER A 289 19.65 -2.60 -26.28
C SER A 289 20.54 -2.52 -25.05
N VAL A 290 20.21 -3.21 -23.97
CA VAL A 290 21.03 -3.26 -22.75
C VAL A 290 22.38 -3.94 -23.02
N ALA A 291 22.42 -4.99 -23.85
CA ALA A 291 23.66 -5.69 -24.22
C ALA A 291 24.62 -4.75 -24.95
N VAL A 292 24.13 -3.93 -25.89
CA VAL A 292 24.97 -2.95 -26.62
C VAL A 292 25.54 -1.93 -25.64
N LEU A 293 24.70 -1.33 -24.78
CA LEU A 293 25.16 -0.33 -23.78
C LEU A 293 26.18 -0.94 -22.80
N ALA A 294 26.02 -2.20 -22.42
CA ALA A 294 26.96 -2.89 -21.55
C ALA A 294 28.31 -3.12 -22.24
N GLN A 295 28.30 -3.46 -23.54
CA GLN A 295 29.53 -3.62 -24.34
C GLN A 295 30.27 -2.30 -24.52
N ASP A 296 29.54 -1.19 -24.77
CA ASP A 296 30.12 0.14 -24.89
C ASP A 296 30.80 0.55 -23.57
N LEU A 297 30.13 0.37 -22.43
CA LEU A 297 30.71 0.66 -21.13
C LEU A 297 31.95 -0.18 -20.82
N ILE A 298 31.97 -1.47 -21.18
CA ILE A 298 33.14 -2.34 -21.03
C ILE A 298 34.29 -1.81 -21.91
N GLY A 299 33.99 -1.35 -23.12
CA GLY A 299 34.97 -0.76 -24.04
C GLY A 299 35.60 0.51 -23.47
N GLU A 300 34.79 1.40 -22.86
CA GLU A 300 35.26 2.60 -22.20
C GLU A 300 36.18 2.29 -21.00
N LEU A 301 35.81 1.31 -20.16
CA LEU A 301 36.64 0.88 -19.02
C LEU A 301 38.01 0.34 -19.48
N HIS A 302 38.06 -0.49 -20.53
CA HIS A 302 39.32 -1.01 -21.07
C HIS A 302 40.23 0.05 -21.71
N THR A 303 39.65 1.10 -22.28
CA THR A 303 40.42 2.24 -22.82
C THR A 303 41.01 3.13 -21.71
N HIS A 304 40.29 3.26 -20.60
CA HIS A 304 40.76 4.05 -19.43
C HIS A 304 41.92 3.35 -18.70
N ASP A 305 41.86 2.02 -18.55
CA ASP A 305 42.96 1.25 -17.95
C ASP A 305 44.25 1.31 -18.77
N ARG A 306 44.15 1.35 -20.11
CA ARG A 306 45.30 1.47 -20.99
C ARG A 306 45.94 2.87 -20.94
N ALA A 307 45.13 3.91 -20.69
CA ALA A 307 45.64 5.30 -20.56
C ALA A 307 46.28 5.57 -19.19
N GLN A 308 45.99 4.82 -18.16
CA GLN A 308 46.62 4.90 -16.83
C GLN A 308 47.87 4.04 -16.69
N ALA A 309 48.10 3.10 -17.63
CA ALA A 309 49.28 2.20 -17.63
C ALA A 309 50.44 2.75 -18.52
N GLN A 310 50.28 3.93 -19.15
CA GLN A 310 51.32 4.70 -19.84
C GLN A 310 51.75 5.92 -19.03
#